data_0a7de83fa5aea9245b3da873c5a1eba7
#
_entry.id   0a7de83fa5aea9245b3da873c5a1eba7
#
_cell.length_a   1.000
_cell.length_b   1.000
_cell.length_c   1.000
_cell.angle_alpha   90.00
_cell.angle_beta   90.00
_cell.angle_gamma   90.00
#
_symmetry.space_group_name_H-M   'P 1'
#
loop_
_entity.id
_entity.type
_entity.pdbx_description
1 polymer ?
#
loop_
_entity_poly.entity_id
_entity_poly.type
_entity_poly.pdbx_seq_one_letter_code
_entity_poly.pdbx_strand_id
1 'polypeptide(L)'
;VVNDFAPSAILTWDWDINKKMKLTTSLFAQYSMYKSTKLNYNNSENPQPDYWKNLPSSYYDVWDQNDTRYRTAQAFSDWQSAVNWWGNKENRQIQWDRLYYANRQAAANGEDALYYLQAKHTDAMTTRLSSTLTNRIGKNQVLNVGLSLGQTLARHYQTMEDLLGAKSFHNINTYAVGTYATSDPRVQYDLNTMSTLGLGKLVYEGDKFGYDYNINVRRGQLWSNYAQTIGKLHYMIAAKVGYDNMYRVGHMRNGMFADNSDGKSKHADFLTGGFKSNANITLGGGNVISLGLGYEHRAPNANTAFAAPEMNNDFVLNLHNERVFSSELSYQYSGSWLRANLSGYYNHMT
;
A
#
# COMPACT_ATOMS: atom_id res chain seq x y z
N VAL A 1 -8.84 -13.84 -5.83
CA VAL A 1 -8.63 -13.34 -7.21
C VAL A 1 -8.27 -11.87 -7.12
N VAL A 2 -7.28 -11.45 -7.92
CA VAL A 2 -6.90 -10.04 -8.06
C VAL A 2 -7.28 -9.57 -9.46
N ASN A 3 -7.86 -8.39 -9.56
CA ASN A 3 -8.13 -7.68 -10.80
C ASN A 3 -7.59 -6.26 -10.66
N ASP A 4 -6.76 -5.84 -11.63
CA ASP A 4 -6.16 -4.51 -11.67
C ASP A 4 -6.30 -3.95 -13.11
N PHE A 5 -6.98 -2.83 -13.22
CA PHE A 5 -7.18 -2.14 -14.49
C PHE A 5 -6.83 -0.66 -14.31
N ALA A 6 -5.76 -0.20 -14.96
CA ALA A 6 -5.19 1.12 -14.73
C ALA A 6 -4.89 1.87 -16.06
N PRO A 7 -5.92 2.28 -16.82
CA PRO A 7 -5.71 3.08 -18.02
C PRO A 7 -5.06 4.42 -17.67
N SER A 8 -4.13 4.85 -18.53
CA SER A 8 -3.43 6.12 -18.37
C SER A 8 -3.30 6.86 -19.71
N ALA A 9 -3.23 8.17 -19.63
CA ALA A 9 -3.01 9.06 -20.76
C ALA A 9 -1.96 10.11 -20.41
N ILE A 10 -1.12 10.45 -21.37
CA ILE A 10 -0.14 11.52 -21.29
C ILE A 10 -0.30 12.42 -22.50
N LEU A 11 -0.49 13.71 -22.25
CA LEU A 11 -0.41 14.76 -23.28
C LEU A 11 0.87 15.55 -23.04
N THR A 12 1.75 15.63 -24.05
CA THR A 12 3.00 16.40 -23.96
C THR A 12 2.98 17.47 -25.01
N TRP A 13 3.33 18.67 -24.61
CA TRP A 13 3.53 19.83 -25.47
C TRP A 13 4.97 20.33 -25.35
N ASP A 14 5.65 20.37 -26.48
CA ASP A 14 7.01 20.87 -26.62
C ASP A 14 6.99 22.22 -27.36
N TRP A 15 7.64 23.21 -26.77
CA TRP A 15 7.79 24.52 -27.33
C TRP A 15 9.27 24.93 -27.38
N ASP A 16 9.80 25.01 -28.59
CA ASP A 16 11.12 25.58 -28.84
C ASP A 16 11.04 27.11 -28.86
N ILE A 17 11.28 27.72 -27.70
CA ILE A 17 11.23 29.19 -27.49
C ILE A 17 12.29 29.85 -28.36
N ASN A 18 13.49 29.26 -28.43
CA ASN A 18 14.58 29.61 -29.31
C ASN A 18 15.58 28.45 -29.44
N LYS A 19 16.68 28.62 -30.18
CA LYS A 19 17.73 27.59 -30.41
C LYS A 19 18.39 27.05 -29.13
N LYS A 20 18.25 27.75 -27.99
CA LYS A 20 18.86 27.38 -26.69
C LYS A 20 17.84 27.00 -25.63
N MET A 21 16.59 27.40 -25.79
CA MET A 21 15.56 27.26 -24.78
C MET A 21 14.38 26.46 -25.32
N LYS A 22 14.03 25.41 -24.56
CA LYS A 22 12.87 24.56 -24.84
C LYS A 22 12.03 24.42 -23.56
N LEU A 23 10.72 24.59 -23.70
CA LEU A 23 9.74 24.29 -22.66
C LEU A 23 9.02 23.00 -23.03
N THR A 24 9.05 22.02 -22.13
CA THR A 24 8.27 20.78 -22.24
C THR A 24 7.25 20.75 -21.12
N THR A 25 5.97 20.68 -21.46
CA THR A 25 4.87 20.59 -20.49
C THR A 25 4.09 19.32 -20.76
N SER A 26 3.86 18.52 -19.72
CA SER A 26 3.13 17.25 -19.79
C SER A 26 2.02 17.20 -18.77
N LEU A 27 0.84 16.76 -19.20
CA LEU A 27 -0.30 16.42 -18.37
C LEU A 27 -0.47 14.89 -18.39
N PHE A 28 -0.40 14.29 -17.21
CA PHE A 28 -0.65 12.87 -16.99
C PHE A 28 -1.98 12.70 -16.25
N ALA A 29 -2.78 11.71 -16.67
CA ALA A 29 -3.96 11.27 -15.97
C ALA A 29 -4.03 9.73 -15.99
N GLN A 30 -4.36 9.14 -14.83
CA GLN A 30 -4.56 7.70 -14.69
C GLN A 30 -5.78 7.46 -13.80
N TYR A 31 -6.63 6.52 -14.19
CA TYR A 31 -7.68 5.97 -13.34
C TYR A 31 -7.38 4.49 -13.10
N SER A 32 -7.15 4.11 -11.84
CA SER A 32 -6.83 2.74 -11.44
C SER A 32 -8.01 2.15 -10.67
N MET A 33 -8.41 0.95 -11.04
CA MET A 33 -9.40 0.14 -10.32
C MET A 33 -8.73 -1.16 -9.89
N TYR A 34 -8.47 -1.28 -8.61
CA TYR A 34 -7.90 -2.48 -8.01
C TYR A 34 -8.93 -3.19 -7.15
N LYS A 35 -9.09 -4.50 -7.39
CA LYS A 35 -9.99 -5.37 -6.63
C LYS A 35 -9.24 -6.63 -6.22
N SER A 36 -9.33 -7.00 -4.94
CA SER A 36 -8.78 -8.26 -4.41
C SER A 36 -9.82 -8.98 -3.57
N THR A 37 -10.17 -10.22 -3.95
CA THR A 37 -11.14 -11.03 -3.22
C THR A 37 -10.48 -11.88 -2.15
N LYS A 38 -11.20 -12.11 -1.06
CA LYS A 38 -10.77 -12.95 0.06
C LYS A 38 -11.97 -13.74 0.61
N LEU A 39 -11.75 -15.03 0.89
CA LEU A 39 -12.66 -15.82 1.72
C LEU A 39 -12.49 -15.38 3.17
N ASN A 40 -13.60 -15.09 3.84
CA ASN A 40 -13.64 -14.69 5.24
C ASN A 40 -14.67 -15.53 6.01
N TYR A 41 -14.68 -15.42 7.33
CA TYR A 41 -15.55 -16.20 8.20
C TYR A 41 -15.99 -15.38 9.42
N ASN A 42 -17.13 -15.74 9.99
CA ASN A 42 -17.75 -15.11 11.14
C ASN A 42 -18.17 -16.16 12.15
N ASN A 43 -17.66 -16.06 13.40
CA ASN A 43 -18.00 -16.96 14.50
C ASN A 43 -17.97 -18.46 14.12
N SER A 44 -17.00 -18.87 13.34
CA SER A 44 -16.82 -20.21 12.82
C SER A 44 -15.33 -20.54 12.65
N GLU A 45 -15.01 -21.78 12.33
CA GLU A 45 -13.62 -22.21 12.09
C GLU A 45 -13.02 -21.53 10.88
N ASN A 46 -11.72 -21.24 10.93
CA ASN A 46 -11.00 -20.72 9.79
C ASN A 46 -11.04 -21.72 8.61
N PRO A 47 -11.59 -21.36 7.45
CA PRO A 47 -11.76 -22.27 6.32
C PRO A 47 -10.47 -22.48 5.51
N GLN A 48 -9.39 -21.77 5.85
CA GLN A 48 -8.12 -21.89 5.13
C GLN A 48 -7.42 -23.19 5.51
N PRO A 49 -7.12 -24.09 4.57
CA PRO A 49 -6.47 -25.35 4.90
C PRO A 49 -5.06 -25.18 5.46
N ASP A 50 -4.36 -24.08 5.09
CA ASP A 50 -3.03 -23.71 5.57
C ASP A 50 -3.06 -22.85 6.84
N TYR A 51 -4.21 -22.76 7.52
CA TYR A 51 -4.27 -22.07 8.81
C TYR A 51 -3.33 -22.76 9.80
N TRP A 52 -2.45 -21.99 10.43
CA TRP A 52 -1.33 -22.50 11.21
C TRP A 52 -1.72 -23.53 12.29
N LYS A 53 -2.90 -23.41 12.91
CA LYS A 53 -3.39 -24.36 13.92
C LYS A 53 -3.69 -25.75 13.35
N ASN A 54 -3.93 -25.86 12.04
CA ASN A 54 -4.23 -27.12 11.38
C ASN A 54 -2.97 -27.80 10.80
N LEU A 55 -1.83 -27.11 10.82
CA LEU A 55 -0.58 -27.63 10.30
C LEU A 55 0.08 -28.58 11.29
N PRO A 56 0.72 -29.67 10.83
CA PRO A 56 1.48 -30.57 11.71
C PRO A 56 2.50 -29.85 12.58
N SER A 57 3.10 -28.78 12.10
CA SER A 57 4.07 -27.96 12.83
C SER A 57 3.51 -27.29 14.08
N SER A 58 2.20 -27.00 14.14
CA SER A 58 1.57 -26.43 15.34
C SER A 58 1.49 -27.42 16.52
N TYR A 59 1.56 -28.71 16.22
CA TYR A 59 1.55 -29.77 17.23
C TYR A 59 2.97 -30.11 17.71
N TYR A 60 4.00 -29.59 17.06
CA TYR A 60 5.40 -29.81 17.43
C TYR A 60 5.73 -29.19 18.80
N ASP A 61 5.16 -28.02 19.09
CA ASP A 61 5.33 -27.32 20.38
C ASP A 61 4.59 -28.03 21.52
N VAL A 62 3.59 -28.86 21.20
CA VAL A 62 2.79 -29.63 22.17
C VAL A 62 3.38 -31.03 22.37
N TRP A 63 4.09 -31.56 21.38
CA TRP A 63 4.82 -32.80 21.46
C TRP A 63 6.29 -32.58 21.12
N ASP A 64 7.13 -32.57 22.14
CA ASP A 64 8.58 -32.52 21.99
C ASP A 64 9.20 -33.83 22.48
N GLN A 65 9.91 -34.52 21.61
CA GLN A 65 10.59 -35.76 21.90
C GLN A 65 11.64 -35.61 23.00
N ASN A 66 12.21 -34.45 23.16
CA ASN A 66 13.27 -34.14 24.10
C ASN A 66 12.76 -33.52 25.42
N ASP A 67 11.52 -33.05 25.47
CA ASP A 67 10.91 -32.46 26.66
C ASP A 67 9.85 -33.43 27.29
N THR A 68 10.16 -33.96 28.44
CA THR A 68 9.26 -34.91 29.14
C THR A 68 7.89 -34.35 29.50
N ARG A 69 7.74 -33.03 29.57
CA ARG A 69 6.44 -32.38 29.85
C ARG A 69 5.48 -32.50 28.67
N TYR A 70 6.01 -32.56 27.44
CA TYR A 70 5.23 -32.60 26.21
C TYR A 70 5.28 -33.96 25.50
N ARG A 71 6.07 -34.90 26.01
CA ARG A 71 6.20 -36.26 25.47
C ARG A 71 5.11 -37.17 25.99
N THR A 72 3.86 -36.82 25.71
CA THR A 72 2.71 -37.66 26.10
C THR A 72 2.23 -38.50 24.92
N ALA A 73 1.60 -39.65 25.20
CA ALA A 73 1.01 -40.49 24.16
C ALA A 73 -0.10 -39.74 23.38
N GLN A 74 -0.88 -38.88 24.07
CA GLN A 74 -1.94 -38.09 23.47
C GLN A 74 -1.34 -37.04 22.52
N ALA A 75 -0.33 -36.28 22.94
CA ALA A 75 0.31 -35.26 22.10
C ALA A 75 0.95 -35.89 20.84
N PHE A 76 1.56 -37.08 20.95
CA PHE A 76 2.07 -37.83 19.82
C PHE A 76 0.96 -38.28 18.86
N SER A 77 -0.15 -38.81 19.41
CA SER A 77 -1.32 -39.21 18.61
C SER A 77 -1.94 -38.04 17.85
N ASP A 78 -2.06 -36.88 18.49
CA ASP A 78 -2.61 -35.67 17.88
C ASP A 78 -1.70 -35.16 16.73
N TRP A 79 -0.39 -35.13 16.97
CA TRP A 79 0.58 -34.80 15.92
C TRP A 79 0.52 -35.78 14.74
N GLN A 80 0.49 -37.10 15.00
CA GLN A 80 0.40 -38.12 13.96
C GLN A 80 -0.91 -38.00 13.16
N SER A 81 -2.01 -37.71 13.83
CA SER A 81 -3.30 -37.47 13.19
C SER A 81 -3.26 -36.24 12.28
N ALA A 82 -2.63 -35.14 12.72
CA ALA A 82 -2.44 -33.95 11.91
C ALA A 82 -1.55 -34.21 10.68
N VAL A 83 -0.46 -34.99 10.83
CA VAL A 83 0.40 -35.39 9.72
C VAL A 83 -0.37 -36.23 8.68
N ASN A 84 -1.14 -37.21 9.15
CA ASN A 84 -1.95 -38.09 8.28
C ASN A 84 -3.04 -37.28 7.55
N TRP A 85 -3.72 -36.36 8.27
CA TRP A 85 -4.74 -35.50 7.67
C TRP A 85 -4.15 -34.58 6.61
N TRP A 86 -3.02 -33.93 6.90
CA TRP A 86 -2.31 -33.04 5.97
C TRP A 86 -1.69 -33.79 4.78
N GLY A 87 -1.38 -35.07 4.93
CA GLY A 87 -0.87 -35.95 3.87
C GLY A 87 -1.87 -36.12 2.72
N ASN A 88 -3.17 -36.03 2.98
CA ASN A 88 -4.21 -36.10 1.95
C ASN A 88 -4.34 -34.76 1.21
N LYS A 89 -4.17 -34.80 -0.13
CA LYS A 89 -4.28 -33.61 -0.98
C LYS A 89 -5.65 -32.92 -0.88
N GLU A 90 -6.72 -33.66 -0.75
CA GLU A 90 -8.08 -33.11 -0.65
C GLU A 90 -8.24 -32.24 0.60
N ASN A 91 -7.66 -32.63 1.73
CA ASN A 91 -7.71 -31.86 2.97
C ASN A 91 -6.91 -30.53 2.88
N ARG A 92 -6.03 -30.40 1.88
CA ARG A 92 -5.28 -29.17 1.60
C ARG A 92 -6.02 -28.22 0.65
N GLN A 93 -7.27 -28.49 0.36
CA GLN A 93 -8.14 -27.63 -0.46
C GLN A 93 -9.27 -27.06 0.39
N ILE A 94 -9.81 -25.90 -0.04
CA ILE A 94 -11.00 -25.32 0.59
C ILE A 94 -12.18 -26.26 0.33
N GLN A 95 -12.87 -26.66 1.38
CA GLN A 95 -14.03 -27.56 1.35
C GLN A 95 -15.30 -26.76 1.06
N TRP A 96 -15.49 -26.31 -0.18
CA TRP A 96 -16.60 -25.44 -0.57
C TRP A 96 -17.97 -25.98 -0.20
N ASP A 97 -18.23 -27.27 -0.41
CA ASP A 97 -19.52 -27.90 -0.09
C ASP A 97 -19.85 -27.77 1.40
N ARG A 98 -18.84 -27.91 2.28
CA ARG A 98 -18.98 -27.73 3.73
C ARG A 98 -19.35 -26.27 4.06
N LEU A 99 -18.73 -25.30 3.40
CA LEU A 99 -19.01 -23.88 3.62
C LEU A 99 -20.46 -23.53 3.20
N TYR A 100 -20.87 -23.97 2.02
CA TYR A 100 -22.25 -23.79 1.54
C TYR A 100 -23.27 -24.48 2.45
N TYR A 101 -22.98 -25.69 2.90
CA TYR A 101 -23.86 -26.42 3.82
C TYR A 101 -24.04 -25.67 5.13
N ALA A 102 -22.95 -25.22 5.76
CA ALA A 102 -22.97 -24.46 7.01
C ALA A 102 -23.79 -23.16 6.87
N ASN A 103 -23.59 -22.41 5.79
CA ASN A 103 -24.34 -21.19 5.51
C ASN A 103 -25.84 -21.43 5.27
N ARG A 104 -26.21 -22.51 4.60
CA ARG A 104 -27.63 -22.87 4.41
C ARG A 104 -28.31 -23.23 5.72
N GLN A 105 -27.59 -23.89 6.64
CA GLN A 105 -28.10 -24.15 7.99
C GLN A 105 -28.28 -22.86 8.80
N ALA A 106 -27.28 -21.95 8.76
CA ALA A 106 -27.38 -20.63 9.39
C ALA A 106 -28.58 -19.83 8.83
N ALA A 107 -28.74 -19.82 7.51
CA ALA A 107 -29.86 -19.15 6.84
C ALA A 107 -31.24 -19.73 7.21
N ALA A 108 -31.33 -21.05 7.44
CA ALA A 108 -32.56 -21.71 7.88
C ALA A 108 -32.91 -21.31 9.32
N ASN A 109 -31.91 -21.04 10.16
CA ASN A 109 -32.07 -20.58 11.55
C ASN A 109 -32.27 -19.05 11.64
N GLY A 110 -32.21 -18.30 10.53
CA GLY A 110 -32.27 -16.83 10.54
C GLY A 110 -30.99 -16.15 11.01
N GLU A 111 -29.85 -16.86 10.94
CA GLU A 111 -28.54 -16.39 11.35
C GLU A 111 -27.77 -15.80 10.17
N ASP A 112 -26.72 -15.00 10.49
CA ASP A 112 -25.81 -14.43 9.50
C ASP A 112 -24.94 -15.48 8.81
N ALA A 113 -24.39 -15.11 7.65
CA ALA A 113 -23.40 -15.90 6.95
C ALA A 113 -22.21 -16.23 7.88
N LEU A 114 -21.88 -17.52 7.96
CA LEU A 114 -20.69 -18.01 8.68
C LEU A 114 -19.43 -17.86 7.80
N TYR A 115 -19.59 -18.00 6.50
CA TYR A 115 -18.53 -17.88 5.50
C TYR A 115 -19.00 -16.99 4.36
N TYR A 116 -18.10 -16.13 3.86
CA TYR A 116 -18.43 -15.23 2.75
C TYR A 116 -17.19 -14.83 1.96
N LEU A 117 -17.38 -14.47 0.71
CA LEU A 117 -16.38 -13.82 -0.11
C LEU A 117 -16.53 -12.31 -0.02
N GLN A 118 -15.48 -11.62 0.32
CA GLN A 118 -15.40 -10.17 0.29
C GLN A 118 -14.40 -9.71 -0.75
N ALA A 119 -14.54 -8.49 -1.24
CA ALA A 119 -13.50 -7.83 -2.01
C ALA A 119 -13.07 -6.52 -1.36
N LYS A 120 -11.77 -6.28 -1.33
CA LYS A 120 -11.17 -4.98 -1.05
C LYS A 120 -10.93 -4.26 -2.36
N HIS A 121 -11.36 -3.02 -2.42
CA HIS A 121 -11.21 -2.15 -3.58
C HIS A 121 -10.31 -0.96 -3.27
N THR A 122 -9.54 -0.54 -4.27
CA THR A 122 -8.83 0.73 -4.28
C THR A 122 -9.01 1.35 -5.66
N ASP A 123 -9.90 2.34 -5.75
CA ASP A 123 -10.13 3.09 -6.98
C ASP A 123 -9.42 4.44 -6.85
N ALA A 124 -8.45 4.71 -7.73
CA ALA A 124 -7.63 5.89 -7.62
C ALA A 124 -7.59 6.71 -8.92
N MET A 125 -7.83 8.00 -8.78
CA MET A 125 -7.59 8.99 -9.83
C MET A 125 -6.30 9.74 -9.51
N THR A 126 -5.32 9.63 -10.39
CA THR A 126 -4.03 10.35 -10.30
C THR A 126 -3.91 11.32 -11.45
N THR A 127 -3.66 12.57 -11.16
CA THR A 127 -3.35 13.61 -12.15
C THR A 127 -2.03 14.28 -11.81
N ARG A 128 -1.23 14.59 -12.83
CA ARG A 128 0.04 15.31 -12.67
C ARG A 128 0.27 16.26 -13.85
N LEU A 129 0.58 17.50 -13.53
CA LEU A 129 1.11 18.50 -14.45
C LEU A 129 2.60 18.64 -14.17
N SER A 130 3.44 18.53 -15.20
CA SER A 130 4.88 18.77 -15.11
C SER A 130 5.29 19.73 -16.22
N SER A 131 6.10 20.74 -15.89
CA SER A 131 6.64 21.69 -16.86
C SER A 131 8.13 21.87 -16.61
N THR A 132 8.94 21.71 -17.64
CA THR A 132 10.40 21.80 -17.57
C THR A 132 10.92 22.76 -18.63
N LEU A 133 11.61 23.80 -18.19
CA LEU A 133 12.37 24.71 -19.05
C LEU A 133 13.82 24.22 -19.10
N THR A 134 14.28 23.83 -20.27
CA THR A 134 15.68 23.51 -20.56
C THR A 134 16.35 24.70 -21.24
N ASN A 135 17.47 25.19 -20.70
CA ASN A 135 18.27 26.26 -21.24
C ASN A 135 19.72 25.81 -21.45
N ARG A 136 20.19 25.82 -22.69
CA ARG A 136 21.58 25.59 -23.09
C ARG A 136 22.34 26.91 -23.03
N ILE A 137 22.89 27.24 -21.82
CA ILE A 137 23.61 28.52 -21.59
C ILE A 137 24.87 28.61 -22.44
N GLY A 138 25.59 27.51 -22.59
CA GLY A 138 26.84 27.43 -23.38
C GLY A 138 26.96 26.10 -24.13
N LYS A 139 28.08 25.88 -24.80
CA LYS A 139 28.34 24.63 -25.55
C LYS A 139 28.28 23.39 -24.63
N ASN A 140 28.70 23.53 -23.35
CA ASN A 140 28.83 22.42 -22.39
C ASN A 140 28.07 22.71 -21.10
N GLN A 141 27.07 23.58 -21.12
CA GLN A 141 26.32 24.02 -19.92
C GLN A 141 24.83 23.94 -20.19
N VAL A 142 24.11 23.24 -19.31
CA VAL A 142 22.66 23.09 -19.38
C VAL A 142 22.07 23.40 -18.00
N LEU A 143 21.07 24.27 -17.98
CA LEU A 143 20.23 24.55 -16.83
C LEU A 143 18.82 24.07 -17.13
N ASN A 144 18.27 23.24 -16.24
CA ASN A 144 16.86 22.89 -16.25
C ASN A 144 16.19 23.45 -15.00
N VAL A 145 14.99 23.98 -15.19
CA VAL A 145 14.09 24.40 -14.11
C VAL A 145 12.74 23.76 -14.36
N GLY A 146 12.18 23.14 -13.34
CA GLY A 146 10.92 22.42 -13.50
C GLY A 146 9.96 22.61 -12.34
N LEU A 147 8.67 22.61 -12.68
CA LEU A 147 7.54 22.59 -11.76
C LEU A 147 6.77 21.30 -11.95
N SER A 148 6.36 20.67 -10.84
CA SER A 148 5.45 19.52 -10.87
C SER A 148 4.33 19.75 -9.87
N LEU A 149 3.08 19.59 -10.31
CA LEU A 149 1.89 19.61 -9.46
C LEU A 149 1.16 18.29 -9.65
N GLY A 150 0.73 17.65 -8.56
CA GLY A 150 0.06 16.35 -8.62
C GLY A 150 -1.01 16.20 -7.56
N GLN A 151 -2.03 15.43 -7.90
CA GLN A 151 -3.06 15.01 -6.97
C GLN A 151 -3.38 13.54 -7.20
N THR A 152 -3.54 12.80 -6.10
CA THR A 152 -4.11 11.44 -6.08
C THR A 152 -5.30 11.44 -5.14
N LEU A 153 -6.45 10.97 -5.64
CA LEU A 153 -7.66 10.68 -4.88
C LEU A 153 -7.87 9.18 -4.93
N ALA A 154 -7.63 8.47 -3.83
CA ALA A 154 -7.81 7.04 -3.73
C ALA A 154 -9.00 6.72 -2.82
N ARG A 155 -10.01 6.01 -3.33
CA ARG A 155 -11.13 5.48 -2.56
C ARG A 155 -10.87 4.03 -2.19
N HIS A 156 -10.92 3.74 -0.91
CA HIS A 156 -10.77 2.42 -0.33
C HIS A 156 -12.10 1.98 0.24
N TYR A 157 -12.61 0.83 -0.20
CA TYR A 157 -13.86 0.29 0.28
C TYR A 157 -13.89 -1.23 0.17
N GLN A 158 -14.83 -1.84 0.86
CA GLN A 158 -15.04 -3.28 0.85
C GLN A 158 -16.45 -3.61 0.37
N THR A 159 -16.59 -4.69 -0.43
CA THR A 159 -17.88 -5.19 -0.88
C THR A 159 -18.08 -6.65 -0.50
N MET A 160 -19.34 -7.04 -0.29
CA MET A 160 -19.75 -8.42 -0.20
C MET A 160 -19.84 -9.00 -1.61
N GLU A 161 -19.05 -10.03 -1.91
CA GLU A 161 -18.99 -10.62 -3.24
C GLU A 161 -19.92 -11.81 -3.39
N ASP A 162 -19.96 -12.67 -2.36
CA ASP A 162 -20.77 -13.89 -2.36
C ASP A 162 -21.02 -14.32 -0.92
N LEU A 163 -22.26 -14.56 -0.58
CA LEU A 163 -22.69 -15.04 0.73
C LEU A 163 -22.62 -16.58 0.87
N LEU A 164 -22.13 -17.28 -0.15
CA LEU A 164 -21.93 -18.74 -0.16
C LEU A 164 -23.17 -19.52 0.29
N GLY A 165 -24.37 -19.07 -0.17
CA GLY A 165 -25.65 -19.68 0.13
C GLY A 165 -26.33 -19.23 1.41
N ALA A 166 -25.78 -18.27 2.14
CA ALA A 166 -26.49 -17.56 3.21
C ALA A 166 -27.43 -16.48 2.64
N LYS A 167 -28.30 -15.91 3.49
CA LYS A 167 -29.25 -14.87 3.07
C LYS A 167 -28.73 -13.46 3.25
N SER A 168 -27.94 -13.23 4.27
CA SER A 168 -27.48 -11.90 4.67
C SER A 168 -26.33 -11.97 5.65
N PHE A 169 -25.75 -10.80 5.92
CA PHE A 169 -24.72 -10.55 6.93
C PHE A 169 -24.97 -9.18 7.54
N HIS A 170 -24.83 -9.02 8.85
CA HIS A 170 -24.91 -7.70 9.47
C HIS A 170 -23.56 -6.98 9.38
N ASN A 171 -23.61 -5.67 9.11
CA ASN A 171 -22.40 -4.82 9.02
C ASN A 171 -21.80 -4.55 10.40
N ILE A 172 -21.20 -5.58 10.98
CA ILE A 172 -20.62 -5.58 12.32
C ILE A 172 -19.16 -6.01 12.32
N ASN A 173 -18.41 -5.50 13.29
CA ASN A 173 -17.04 -5.92 13.53
C ASN A 173 -17.03 -7.25 14.28
N THR A 174 -16.85 -8.34 13.59
CA THR A 174 -16.85 -9.70 14.15
C THR A 174 -15.76 -9.94 15.19
N TYR A 175 -14.67 -9.17 15.16
CA TYR A 175 -13.61 -9.23 16.18
C TYR A 175 -13.98 -8.54 17.49
N ALA A 176 -14.93 -7.60 17.46
CA ALA A 176 -15.43 -6.91 18.65
C ALA A 176 -16.58 -7.69 19.33
N VAL A 177 -17.26 -8.57 18.58
CA VAL A 177 -18.29 -9.48 19.09
C VAL A 177 -17.64 -10.47 20.07
N GLY A 178 -18.25 -10.62 21.25
CA GLY A 178 -17.66 -11.43 22.33
C GLY A 178 -16.99 -10.57 23.42
N THR A 179 -16.35 -9.46 23.03
CA THR A 179 -15.96 -8.40 23.99
C THR A 179 -17.14 -7.49 24.31
N TYR A 180 -17.96 -7.19 23.29
CA TYR A 180 -19.18 -6.38 23.38
C TYR A 180 -20.37 -7.16 22.83
N ALA A 181 -21.57 -6.84 23.31
CA ALA A 181 -22.80 -7.39 22.74
C ALA A 181 -22.98 -6.94 21.27
N THR A 182 -23.63 -7.76 20.45
CA THR A 182 -23.89 -7.44 19.03
C THR A 182 -24.69 -6.17 18.83
N SER A 183 -25.54 -5.78 19.78
CA SER A 183 -26.29 -4.51 19.78
C SER A 183 -25.50 -3.31 20.31
N ASP A 184 -24.26 -3.51 20.81
CA ASP A 184 -23.43 -2.42 21.30
C ASP A 184 -22.96 -1.55 20.11
N PRO A 185 -23.07 -0.22 20.19
CA PRO A 185 -22.60 0.67 19.13
C PRO A 185 -21.15 0.45 18.71
N ARG A 186 -20.28 0.02 19.64
CA ARG A 186 -18.85 -0.25 19.38
C ARG A 186 -18.60 -1.42 18.43
N VAL A 187 -19.58 -2.29 18.28
CA VAL A 187 -19.51 -3.43 17.34
C VAL A 187 -19.86 -3.00 15.90
N GLN A 188 -20.55 -1.87 15.72
CA GLN A 188 -21.06 -1.46 14.43
C GLN A 188 -19.95 -0.85 13.55
N TYR A 189 -19.88 -1.25 12.30
CA TYR A 189 -18.98 -0.61 11.32
C TYR A 189 -19.52 0.75 10.84
N ASP A 190 -20.85 0.94 10.88
CA ASP A 190 -21.46 2.20 10.47
C ASP A 190 -22.70 2.53 11.30
N LEU A 191 -22.53 3.44 12.26
CA LEU A 191 -23.60 3.95 13.10
C LEU A 191 -24.65 4.73 12.31
N ASN A 192 -24.31 5.30 11.16
CA ASN A 192 -25.25 6.07 10.34
C ASN A 192 -26.33 5.18 9.70
N THR A 193 -26.04 3.88 9.58
CA THR A 193 -26.96 2.88 8.98
C THR A 193 -27.47 1.84 9.98
N MET A 194 -27.13 1.98 11.25
CA MET A 194 -27.58 1.08 12.32
C MET A 194 -29.10 1.10 12.45
N SER A 195 -29.71 -0.06 12.61
CA SER A 195 -31.15 -0.19 12.82
C SER A 195 -31.59 0.36 14.18
N THR A 196 -32.89 0.63 14.34
CA THR A 196 -33.49 1.03 15.62
C THR A 196 -33.36 -0.03 16.73
N LEU A 197 -33.12 -1.28 16.35
CA LEU A 197 -32.88 -2.40 17.26
C LEU A 197 -31.41 -2.50 17.71
N GLY A 198 -30.54 -1.56 17.29
CA GLY A 198 -29.13 -1.58 17.62
C GLY A 198 -28.28 -2.56 16.78
N LEU A 199 -28.85 -3.10 15.70
CA LEU A 199 -28.12 -4.00 14.80
C LEU A 199 -27.57 -3.24 13.60
N GLY A 200 -26.42 -3.66 13.10
CA GLY A 200 -25.84 -3.15 11.86
C GLY A 200 -26.76 -3.34 10.67
N LYS A 201 -26.57 -2.56 9.61
CA LYS A 201 -27.28 -2.74 8.35
C LYS A 201 -27.11 -4.17 7.85
N LEU A 202 -28.18 -4.76 7.32
CA LEU A 202 -28.08 -6.00 6.55
C LEU A 202 -27.32 -5.75 5.25
N VAL A 203 -26.36 -6.63 4.98
CA VAL A 203 -25.46 -6.59 3.83
C VAL A 203 -25.82 -7.75 2.92
N TYR A 204 -26.01 -7.44 1.65
CA TYR A 204 -26.25 -8.40 0.58
C TYR A 204 -25.11 -8.38 -0.43
N GLU A 205 -25.09 -9.30 -1.36
CA GLU A 205 -24.10 -9.35 -2.43
C GLU A 205 -24.08 -8.05 -3.23
N GLY A 206 -22.89 -7.49 -3.43
CA GLY A 206 -22.65 -6.19 -4.05
C GLY A 206 -22.66 -4.99 -3.10
N ASP A 207 -23.20 -5.15 -1.88
CA ASP A 207 -23.23 -4.05 -0.91
C ASP A 207 -21.85 -3.73 -0.36
N LYS A 208 -21.64 -2.44 -0.04
CA LYS A 208 -20.48 -1.99 0.75
C LYS A 208 -20.71 -2.25 2.22
N PHE A 209 -19.65 -2.71 2.88
CA PHE A 209 -19.62 -2.96 4.31
C PHE A 209 -18.20 -2.83 4.87
N GLY A 210 -18.06 -2.83 6.20
CA GLY A 210 -16.79 -2.76 6.89
C GLY A 210 -16.19 -1.36 6.87
N TYR A 211 -15.75 -0.88 5.71
CA TYR A 211 -15.20 0.47 5.55
C TYR A 211 -15.45 1.05 4.16
N ASP A 212 -15.53 2.36 4.09
CA ASP A 212 -15.51 3.18 2.87
C ASP A 212 -14.88 4.53 3.21
N TYR A 213 -13.73 4.87 2.60
CA TYR A 213 -13.04 6.13 2.82
C TYR A 213 -12.18 6.54 1.62
N ASN A 214 -11.88 7.84 1.53
CA ASN A 214 -10.94 8.37 0.57
C ASN A 214 -9.63 8.80 1.27
N ILE A 215 -8.51 8.61 0.60
CA ILE A 215 -7.24 9.28 0.91
C ILE A 215 -6.93 10.25 -0.22
N ASN A 216 -6.68 11.51 0.15
CA ASN A 216 -6.31 12.57 -0.77
C ASN A 216 -4.85 12.93 -0.53
N VAL A 217 -4.05 12.95 -1.59
CA VAL A 217 -2.66 13.40 -1.56
C VAL A 217 -2.46 14.45 -2.62
N ARG A 218 -1.94 15.62 -2.23
CA ARG A 218 -1.60 16.73 -3.12
C ARG A 218 -0.12 17.03 -2.98
N ARG A 219 0.55 17.25 -4.10
CA ARG A 219 1.99 17.50 -4.15
C ARG A 219 2.30 18.64 -5.08
N GLY A 220 3.15 19.55 -4.62
CA GLY A 220 3.73 20.61 -5.44
C GLY A 220 5.24 20.62 -5.26
N GLN A 221 5.99 20.71 -6.35
CA GLN A 221 7.45 20.70 -6.30
C GLN A 221 8.04 21.62 -7.36
N LEU A 222 8.99 22.46 -6.94
CA LEU A 222 9.88 23.21 -7.79
C LEU A 222 11.27 22.59 -7.69
N TRP A 223 11.95 22.44 -8.84
CA TRP A 223 13.29 21.88 -8.87
C TRP A 223 14.14 22.56 -9.95
N SER A 224 15.44 22.51 -9.76
CA SER A 224 16.41 22.97 -10.75
C SER A 224 17.63 22.04 -10.77
N ASN A 225 18.21 21.84 -11.92
CA ASN A 225 19.53 21.25 -12.05
C ASN A 225 20.40 22.03 -13.05
N TYR A 226 21.69 22.03 -12.75
CA TYR A 226 22.72 22.59 -13.60
C TYR A 226 23.76 21.52 -13.88
N ALA A 227 24.08 21.32 -15.15
CA ALA A 227 25.09 20.39 -15.62
C ALA A 227 26.13 21.10 -16.47
N GLN A 228 27.40 20.77 -16.26
CA GLN A 228 28.53 21.32 -17.02
C GLN A 228 29.61 20.28 -17.29
N THR A 229 30.27 20.39 -18.45
CA THR A 229 31.48 19.64 -18.78
C THR A 229 32.65 20.57 -18.92
N ILE A 230 33.70 20.34 -18.13
CA ILE A 230 34.98 21.08 -18.15
C ILE A 230 36.12 20.09 -18.39
N GLY A 231 36.61 20.05 -19.61
CA GLY A 231 37.66 19.09 -20.00
C GLY A 231 37.16 17.65 -19.79
N LYS A 232 37.78 16.92 -18.87
CA LYS A 232 37.46 15.54 -18.53
C LYS A 232 36.43 15.38 -17.42
N LEU A 233 36.05 16.45 -16.76
CA LEU A 233 35.08 16.48 -15.68
C LEU A 233 33.69 16.84 -16.21
N HIS A 234 32.72 15.96 -15.99
CA HIS A 234 31.30 16.25 -16.11
C HIS A 234 30.68 16.27 -14.72
N TYR A 235 29.98 17.34 -14.36
CA TYR A 235 29.26 17.42 -13.08
C TYR A 235 27.84 17.95 -13.27
N MET A 236 26.99 17.55 -12.34
CA MET A 236 25.61 18.02 -12.20
C MET A 236 25.33 18.31 -10.73
N ILE A 237 24.69 19.43 -10.46
CA ILE A 237 24.08 19.75 -9.16
C ILE A 237 22.58 19.98 -9.35
N ALA A 238 21.79 19.54 -8.39
CA ALA A 238 20.34 19.69 -8.43
C ALA A 238 19.79 20.00 -7.05
N ALA A 239 18.77 20.82 -6.98
CA ALA A 239 18.02 21.11 -5.77
C ALA A 239 16.53 21.08 -6.05
N LYS A 240 15.72 20.74 -5.03
CA LYS A 240 14.28 20.80 -5.07
C LYS A 240 13.71 21.30 -3.76
N VAL A 241 12.54 21.93 -3.83
CA VAL A 241 11.70 22.26 -2.71
C VAL A 241 10.26 21.90 -3.09
N GLY A 242 9.49 21.41 -2.14
CA GLY A 242 8.12 21.00 -2.39
C GLY A 242 7.26 21.09 -1.15
N TYR A 243 5.97 20.90 -1.39
CA TYR A 243 4.96 20.85 -0.35
C TYR A 243 4.01 19.69 -0.66
N ASP A 244 3.83 18.82 0.33
CA ASP A 244 2.94 17.68 0.29
C ASP A 244 1.84 17.86 1.35
N ASN A 245 0.60 17.60 0.97
CA ASN A 245 -0.56 17.64 1.85
C ASN A 245 -1.34 16.34 1.70
N MET A 246 -1.75 15.74 2.80
CA MET A 246 -2.60 14.56 2.78
C MET A 246 -3.68 14.61 3.85
N TYR A 247 -4.85 14.03 3.54
CA TYR A 247 -5.96 13.89 4.45
C TYR A 247 -6.88 12.74 4.04
N ARG A 248 -7.64 12.21 5.02
CA ARG A 248 -8.66 11.18 4.85
C ARG A 248 -10.06 11.79 4.85
N VAL A 249 -11.00 11.14 4.14
CA VAL A 249 -12.43 11.42 4.26
C VAL A 249 -13.15 10.09 4.45
N GLY A 250 -13.68 9.85 5.65
CA GLY A 250 -14.49 8.68 5.96
C GLY A 250 -15.93 8.85 5.45
N HIS A 251 -16.54 7.74 5.04
CA HIS A 251 -17.94 7.67 4.59
C HIS A 251 -18.79 6.73 5.45
N MET A 252 -18.19 6.16 6.50
CA MET A 252 -18.85 5.33 7.51
C MET A 252 -18.46 5.81 8.91
N ARG A 253 -19.44 5.86 9.82
CA ARG A 253 -19.26 6.24 11.21
C ARG A 253 -18.98 4.99 12.05
N ASN A 254 -17.70 4.64 12.22
CA ASN A 254 -17.29 3.46 12.96
C ASN A 254 -17.62 3.56 14.45
N GLY A 255 -18.24 2.53 15.00
CA GLY A 255 -18.70 2.54 16.38
C GLY A 255 -17.59 2.62 17.45
N MET A 256 -16.41 2.06 17.17
CA MET A 256 -15.23 2.19 18.05
C MET A 256 -14.65 3.60 18.03
N PHE A 257 -14.91 4.38 16.95
CA PHE A 257 -14.37 5.72 16.71
C PHE A 257 -15.46 6.67 16.24
N ALA A 258 -16.59 6.68 16.95
CA ALA A 258 -17.82 7.39 16.55
C ALA A 258 -17.62 8.88 16.22
N ASP A 259 -16.70 9.55 16.92
CA ASP A 259 -16.42 10.97 16.77
C ASP A 259 -15.19 11.26 15.89
N ASN A 260 -14.52 10.22 15.37
CA ASN A 260 -13.26 10.36 14.64
C ASN A 260 -13.13 9.38 13.45
N SER A 261 -14.21 9.04 12.76
CA SER A 261 -14.18 8.10 11.64
C SER A 261 -14.92 8.59 10.41
N ASP A 262 -16.04 9.29 10.59
CA ASP A 262 -16.83 9.88 9.51
C ASP A 262 -16.34 11.28 9.20
N GLY A 263 -16.48 11.71 7.92
CA GLY A 263 -16.04 13.02 7.47
C GLY A 263 -14.52 13.17 7.32
N LYS A 264 -14.08 14.42 7.29
CA LYS A 264 -12.71 14.81 6.93
C LYS A 264 -11.78 14.80 8.15
N SER A 265 -10.62 14.16 8.04
CA SER A 265 -9.54 14.21 9.03
C SER A 265 -8.90 15.62 9.08
N LYS A 266 -8.03 15.83 10.06
CA LYS A 266 -7.04 16.91 9.99
C LYS A 266 -6.15 16.71 8.74
N HIS A 267 -5.45 17.77 8.33
CA HIS A 267 -4.45 17.70 7.28
C HIS A 267 -3.09 17.38 7.89
N ALA A 268 -2.30 16.56 7.19
CA ALA A 268 -0.87 16.44 7.42
C ALA A 268 -0.15 17.17 6.30
N ASP A 269 0.67 18.13 6.68
CA ASP A 269 1.35 19.08 5.80
C ASP A 269 2.85 18.94 5.96
N PHE A 270 3.57 18.81 4.83
CA PHE A 270 5.01 18.55 4.81
C PHE A 270 5.72 19.50 3.87
N LEU A 271 6.66 20.27 4.39
CA LEU A 271 7.64 20.96 3.57
C LEU A 271 8.74 19.96 3.21
N THR A 272 8.97 19.75 1.93
CA THR A 272 9.93 18.77 1.40
C THR A 272 11.05 19.45 0.64
N GLY A 273 12.18 18.78 0.50
CA GLY A 273 13.30 19.35 -0.22
C GLY A 273 14.41 18.33 -0.45
N GLY A 274 15.41 18.73 -1.20
CA GLY A 274 16.55 17.85 -1.43
C GLY A 274 17.61 18.48 -2.29
N PHE A 275 18.77 17.88 -2.20
CA PHE A 275 19.95 18.23 -2.99
C PHE A 275 20.56 16.96 -3.57
N LYS A 276 21.00 17.02 -4.82
CA LYS A 276 21.75 15.95 -5.48
C LYS A 276 22.93 16.52 -6.22
N SER A 277 24.04 15.81 -6.20
CA SER A 277 25.19 16.09 -7.04
C SER A 277 25.76 14.82 -7.64
N ASN A 278 26.31 14.94 -8.82
CA ASN A 278 27.05 13.88 -9.51
C ASN A 278 28.28 14.49 -10.18
N ALA A 279 29.39 13.81 -10.09
CA ALA A 279 30.63 14.18 -10.78
C ALA A 279 31.24 12.94 -11.42
N ASN A 280 31.55 13.03 -12.73
CA ASN A 280 32.18 11.97 -13.51
C ASN A 280 33.50 12.48 -14.07
N ILE A 281 34.60 11.76 -13.85
CA ILE A 281 35.94 12.09 -14.37
C ILE A 281 36.36 11.00 -15.34
N THR A 282 36.58 11.39 -16.60
CA THR A 282 37.13 10.53 -17.64
C THR A 282 38.66 10.55 -17.58
N LEU A 283 39.28 9.44 -17.13
CA LEU A 283 40.73 9.35 -16.96
C LEU A 283 41.48 9.04 -18.26
N GLY A 284 40.78 8.56 -19.30
CA GLY A 284 41.34 8.06 -20.54
C GLY A 284 41.45 6.55 -20.57
N GLY A 285 41.75 5.96 -21.73
CA GLY A 285 41.82 4.50 -21.90
C GLY A 285 40.53 3.74 -21.56
N GLY A 286 39.36 4.41 -21.66
CA GLY A 286 38.08 3.81 -21.31
C GLY A 286 37.71 3.84 -19.82
N ASN A 287 38.48 4.54 -18.98
CA ASN A 287 38.31 4.61 -17.54
C ASN A 287 37.48 5.84 -17.15
N VAL A 288 36.46 5.65 -16.31
CA VAL A 288 35.62 6.69 -15.72
C VAL A 288 35.43 6.42 -14.22
N ILE A 289 35.59 7.45 -13.41
CA ILE A 289 35.22 7.45 -11.98
C ILE A 289 34.01 8.37 -11.81
N SER A 290 32.99 7.90 -11.08
CA SER A 290 31.78 8.66 -10.79
C SER A 290 31.53 8.72 -9.29
N LEU A 291 31.19 9.91 -8.78
CA LEU A 291 30.76 10.15 -7.41
C LEU A 291 29.35 10.77 -7.43
N GLY A 292 28.42 10.13 -6.76
CA GLY A 292 27.06 10.62 -6.52
C GLY A 292 26.81 10.91 -5.06
N LEU A 293 26.19 12.04 -4.75
CA LEU A 293 25.73 12.40 -3.41
C LEU A 293 24.29 12.90 -3.46
N GLY A 294 23.48 12.50 -2.49
CA GLY A 294 22.10 12.93 -2.39
C GLY A 294 21.66 13.09 -0.94
N TYR A 295 20.88 14.12 -0.70
CA TYR A 295 20.13 14.30 0.55
C TYR A 295 18.71 14.68 0.21
N GLU A 296 17.75 14.02 0.82
CA GLU A 296 16.31 14.24 0.60
C GLU A 296 15.57 14.28 1.93
N HIS A 297 14.70 15.27 2.05
CA HIS A 297 13.73 15.43 3.10
C HIS A 297 12.35 15.32 2.45
N ARG A 298 11.66 14.21 2.64
CA ARG A 298 10.43 13.87 1.91
C ARG A 298 9.27 13.53 2.82
N ALA A 299 8.06 13.76 2.37
CA ALA A 299 6.87 13.32 3.08
C ALA A 299 6.80 11.78 3.15
N PRO A 300 6.27 11.20 4.24
CA PRO A 300 6.01 9.78 4.34
C PRO A 300 4.97 9.32 3.31
N ASN A 301 4.90 8.02 3.06
CA ASN A 301 3.87 7.47 2.20
C ASN A 301 2.49 7.59 2.88
N ALA A 302 1.45 7.96 2.13
CA ALA A 302 0.10 8.06 2.65
C ALA A 302 -0.43 6.75 3.25
N ASN A 303 -0.01 5.59 2.72
CA ASN A 303 -0.39 4.28 3.25
C ASN A 303 0.19 3.99 4.65
N THR A 304 1.26 4.66 5.03
CA THR A 304 1.93 4.52 6.34
C THR A 304 1.67 5.70 7.26
N ALA A 305 1.08 6.78 6.76
CA ALA A 305 0.82 7.98 7.52
C ALA A 305 -0.39 7.88 8.45
N PHE A 306 -1.38 7.06 8.11
CA PHE A 306 -2.58 6.83 8.91
C PHE A 306 -2.43 5.58 9.77
N ALA A 307 -2.82 5.66 11.05
CA ALA A 307 -2.68 4.56 12.01
C ALA A 307 -3.60 3.39 11.69
N ALA A 308 -4.88 3.65 11.43
CA ALA A 308 -5.89 2.66 11.09
C ALA A 308 -6.95 3.26 10.13
N PRO A 309 -6.60 3.51 8.86
CA PRO A 309 -7.47 4.25 7.95
C PRO A 309 -8.79 3.54 7.64
N GLU A 310 -8.89 2.23 7.85
CA GLU A 310 -10.16 1.49 7.73
C GLU A 310 -11.14 1.85 8.87
N MET A 311 -10.64 2.36 10.02
CA MET A 311 -11.43 2.57 11.23
C MET A 311 -11.56 4.04 11.66
N ASN A 312 -10.48 4.84 11.52
CA ASN A 312 -10.45 6.21 12.05
C ASN A 312 -9.63 7.19 11.20
N ASN A 313 -9.65 8.45 11.64
CA ASN A 313 -8.99 9.58 11.00
C ASN A 313 -7.58 9.88 11.57
N ASP A 314 -7.05 9.03 12.47
CA ASP A 314 -5.81 9.31 13.18
C ASP A 314 -4.59 9.08 12.30
N PHE A 315 -3.64 9.99 12.37
CA PHE A 315 -2.30 9.77 11.87
C PHE A 315 -1.47 8.95 12.87
N VAL A 316 -0.42 8.31 12.39
CA VAL A 316 0.57 7.68 13.27
C VAL A 316 1.21 8.73 14.19
N LEU A 317 1.57 8.31 15.40
CA LEU A 317 2.23 9.19 16.36
C LEU A 317 3.57 9.68 15.81
N ASN A 318 3.89 10.95 16.09
CA ASN A 318 5.13 11.59 15.65
C ASN A 318 5.35 11.54 14.13
N LEU A 319 4.27 11.67 13.35
CA LEU A 319 4.36 11.73 11.90
C LEU A 319 5.22 12.91 11.46
N HIS A 320 6.33 12.65 10.80
CA HIS A 320 7.29 13.64 10.32
C HIS A 320 7.90 13.22 8.99
N ASN A 321 8.64 14.11 8.36
CA ASN A 321 9.34 13.81 7.12
C ASN A 321 10.43 12.77 7.32
N GLU A 322 10.58 11.90 6.34
CA GLU A 322 11.71 10.99 6.21
C GLU A 322 12.94 11.75 5.72
N ARG A 323 14.10 11.42 6.25
CA ARG A 323 15.40 11.94 5.81
C ARG A 323 16.18 10.82 5.16
N VAL A 324 16.64 11.05 3.95
CA VAL A 324 17.41 10.07 3.19
C VAL A 324 18.73 10.70 2.75
N PHE A 325 19.82 10.13 3.22
CA PHE A 325 21.14 10.40 2.67
C PHE A 325 21.57 9.23 1.79
N SER A 326 22.13 9.52 0.63
CA SER A 326 22.67 8.53 -0.30
C SER A 326 24.00 8.97 -0.87
N SER A 327 24.92 8.03 -1.00
CA SER A 327 26.20 8.23 -1.68
C SER A 327 26.56 7.01 -2.52
N GLU A 328 27.21 7.23 -3.63
CA GLU A 328 27.70 6.19 -4.54
C GLU A 328 29.06 6.60 -5.10
N LEU A 329 30.01 5.66 -5.09
CA LEU A 329 31.27 5.76 -5.81
C LEU A 329 31.35 4.61 -6.79
N SER A 330 31.56 4.91 -8.06
CA SER A 330 31.68 3.88 -9.10
C SER A 330 32.92 4.08 -9.96
N TYR A 331 33.47 2.96 -10.42
CA TYR A 331 34.52 2.88 -11.40
C TYR A 331 34.04 2.06 -12.59
N GLN A 332 34.16 2.62 -13.78
CA GLN A 332 33.80 1.99 -15.04
C GLN A 332 35.03 1.88 -15.95
N TYR A 333 35.23 0.71 -16.51
CA TYR A 333 36.19 0.43 -17.58
C TYR A 333 35.48 0.01 -18.86
N SER A 334 35.81 0.61 -19.99
CA SER A 334 35.27 0.27 -21.31
C SER A 334 36.42 0.10 -22.31
N GLY A 335 36.86 -1.13 -22.50
CA GLY A 335 37.87 -1.53 -23.49
C GLY A 335 37.23 -2.22 -24.70
N SER A 336 38.06 -2.65 -25.67
CA SER A 336 37.60 -3.31 -26.88
C SER A 336 37.03 -4.72 -26.64
N TRP A 337 37.51 -5.42 -25.62
CA TRP A 337 37.12 -6.80 -25.30
C TRP A 337 36.47 -6.96 -23.92
N LEU A 338 36.62 -5.96 -23.00
CA LEU A 338 36.07 -6.02 -21.65
C LEU A 338 35.35 -4.70 -21.32
N ARG A 339 34.16 -4.83 -20.74
CA ARG A 339 33.45 -3.75 -20.06
C ARG A 339 33.19 -4.19 -18.62
N ALA A 340 33.60 -3.39 -17.67
CA ALA A 340 33.42 -3.66 -16.25
C ALA A 340 32.91 -2.43 -15.53
N ASN A 341 32.07 -2.63 -14.52
CA ASN A 341 31.58 -1.59 -13.60
C ASN A 341 31.66 -2.13 -12.18
N LEU A 342 32.25 -1.36 -11.28
CA LEU A 342 32.30 -1.62 -9.86
C LEU A 342 31.70 -0.41 -9.13
N SER A 343 30.67 -0.64 -8.32
CA SER A 343 29.99 0.41 -7.56
C SER A 343 29.92 0.03 -6.07
N GLY A 344 30.24 0.99 -5.21
CA GLY A 344 29.95 0.94 -3.77
C GLY A 344 28.96 2.04 -3.42
N TYR A 345 27.96 1.74 -2.62
CA TYR A 345 26.96 2.73 -2.20
C TYR A 345 26.68 2.65 -0.71
N TYR A 346 26.27 3.79 -0.14
CA TYR A 346 25.81 3.90 1.23
C TYR A 346 24.51 4.71 1.28
N ASN A 347 23.48 4.16 1.94
CA ASN A 347 22.21 4.82 2.19
C ASN A 347 21.92 4.84 3.68
N HIS A 348 21.47 5.98 4.19
CA HIS A 348 20.98 6.16 5.55
C HIS A 348 19.60 6.80 5.52
N MET A 349 18.64 6.18 6.23
CA MET A 349 17.26 6.65 6.33
C MET A 349 16.89 6.82 7.80
N THR A 350 16.20 7.92 8.12
CA THR A 350 15.65 8.22 9.44
C THR A 350 14.27 8.83 9.32
#